data_61a8bce8254ddf511f827716a3151cc6
#
_entry.id   61a8bce8254ddf511f827716a3151cc6
#
_cell.length_a   1.000
_cell.length_b   1.000
_cell.length_c   1.000
_cell.angle_alpha   90.00
_cell.angle_beta   90.00
_cell.angle_gamma   90.00
#
_symmetry.space_group_name_H-M   'P 1'
#
loop_
_entity.id
_entity.type
_entity.pdbx_description
1 polymer ?
#
loop_
_entity_poly.entity_id
_entity_poly.type
_entity_poly.pdbx_seq_one_letter_code
_entity_poly.pdbx_strand_id
1 'polypeptide(L)'
;MSAQTLPTDTAILLGLVVTIPLVLWLGWRDRIGWWLMLVRLAFAVYLVVLIGLLFTPFPIPPWTRLPEESLMGYRPWPYPWVNIVPFETIGVALRFGLDWQEGRVLVGNVLAFAPLGIFLPLLWPRWRSLVAVTGAAVGISLAVEITQVALSVLLGFPYRVADIDDVIINVLGVALGYAIYRAIALVLPPDPAVQPAS
;
A
#
# COMPACT_ATOMS: atom_id res chain seq x y z
N MET A 1 -1.54 -1.53 32.13
CA MET A 1 -0.48 -0.83 31.36
C MET A 1 -0.93 -0.84 29.91
N SER A 2 -1.17 0.31 29.31
CA SER A 2 -1.54 0.41 27.90
C SER A 2 -0.39 -0.11 27.03
N ALA A 3 -0.71 -0.95 26.03
CA ALA A 3 0.29 -1.38 25.05
C ALA A 3 0.89 -0.14 24.37
N GLN A 4 2.21 -0.02 24.38
CA GLN A 4 2.88 1.04 23.66
C GLN A 4 2.92 0.68 22.18
N THR A 5 2.50 1.60 21.34
CA THR A 5 2.55 1.43 19.88
C THR A 5 3.36 2.55 19.27
N LEU A 6 4.04 2.25 18.17
CA LEU A 6 4.62 3.28 17.31
C LEU A 6 3.49 3.91 16.48
N PRO A 7 3.15 5.20 16.71
CA PRO A 7 2.10 5.86 15.95
C PRO A 7 2.44 5.95 14.46
N THR A 8 1.40 5.99 13.62
CA THR A 8 1.54 6.03 12.16
C THR A 8 2.32 7.26 11.68
N ASP A 9 2.01 8.43 12.22
CA ASP A 9 2.70 9.68 11.90
C ASP A 9 4.20 9.63 12.25
N THR A 10 4.53 9.11 13.43
CA THR A 10 5.92 8.94 13.87
C THR A 10 6.69 7.97 12.97
N ALA A 11 6.08 6.83 12.60
CA ALA A 11 6.69 5.86 11.69
C ALA A 11 6.96 6.46 10.32
N ILE A 12 5.98 7.19 9.76
CA ILE A 12 6.12 7.89 8.49
C ILE A 12 7.23 8.95 8.57
N LEU A 13 7.24 9.79 9.60
CA LEU A 13 8.28 10.82 9.77
C LEU A 13 9.68 10.21 9.82
N LEU A 14 9.90 9.16 10.60
CA LEU A 14 11.18 8.46 10.67
C LEU A 14 11.59 7.88 9.31
N GLY A 15 10.64 7.27 8.61
CA GLY A 15 10.86 6.76 7.25
C GLY A 15 11.28 7.87 6.27
N LEU A 16 10.62 9.02 6.31
CA LEU A 16 10.93 10.17 5.45
C LEU A 16 12.31 10.77 5.75
N VAL A 17 12.68 10.91 7.01
CA VAL A 17 13.99 11.43 7.44
C VAL A 17 15.14 10.60 6.86
N VAL A 18 14.97 9.29 6.71
CA VAL A 18 15.98 8.41 6.11
C VAL A 18 15.88 8.40 4.58
N THR A 19 14.67 8.27 4.05
CA THR A 19 14.43 8.02 2.61
C THR A 19 14.74 9.24 1.75
N ILE A 20 14.35 10.44 2.17
CA ILE A 20 14.55 11.66 1.38
C ILE A 20 16.04 11.94 1.11
N PRO A 21 16.93 12.01 2.13
CA PRO A 21 18.36 12.23 1.91
C PRO A 21 18.99 11.12 1.06
N LEU A 22 18.58 9.85 1.27
CA LEU A 22 19.10 8.72 0.51
C LEU A 22 18.78 8.86 -0.99
N VAL A 23 17.51 9.15 -1.33
CA VAL A 23 17.08 9.30 -2.74
C VAL A 23 17.79 10.48 -3.41
N LEU A 24 17.92 11.61 -2.70
CA LEU A 24 18.63 12.79 -3.20
C LEU A 24 20.11 12.50 -3.41
N TRP A 25 20.76 11.83 -2.47
CA TRP A 25 22.18 11.44 -2.59
C TRP A 25 22.41 10.47 -3.75
N LEU A 26 21.57 9.43 -3.90
CA LEU A 26 21.66 8.48 -5.00
C LEU A 26 21.45 9.18 -6.35
N GLY A 27 20.46 10.05 -6.45
CA GLY A 27 20.19 10.80 -7.67
C GLY A 27 21.33 11.75 -8.06
N TRP A 28 21.95 12.42 -7.09
CA TRP A 28 23.12 13.24 -7.29
C TRP A 28 24.34 12.42 -7.74
N ARG A 29 24.59 11.29 -7.05
CA ARG A 29 25.68 10.37 -7.39
C ARG A 29 25.55 9.82 -8.82
N ASP A 30 24.34 9.40 -9.19
CA ASP A 30 24.07 8.79 -10.50
C ASP A 30 23.82 9.84 -11.62
N ARG A 31 23.91 11.13 -11.29
CA ARG A 31 23.70 12.28 -12.20
C ARG A 31 22.40 12.22 -12.97
N ILE A 32 21.32 11.76 -12.32
CA ILE A 32 20.00 11.70 -12.96
C ILE A 32 19.43 13.10 -13.16
N GLY A 33 18.66 13.27 -14.26
CA GLY A 33 17.99 14.53 -14.54
C GLY A 33 16.99 14.89 -13.42
N TRP A 34 16.83 16.20 -13.17
CA TRP A 34 16.01 16.74 -12.08
C TRP A 34 14.56 16.22 -12.09
N TRP A 35 13.97 16.07 -13.28
CA TRP A 35 12.61 15.54 -13.44
C TRP A 35 12.48 14.10 -12.92
N LEU A 36 13.38 13.23 -13.38
CA LEU A 36 13.39 11.83 -12.92
C LEU A 36 13.70 11.74 -11.43
N MET A 37 14.52 12.65 -10.90
CA MET A 37 14.77 12.76 -9.47
C MET A 37 13.48 13.07 -8.69
N LEU A 38 12.69 14.05 -9.16
CA LEU A 38 11.41 14.42 -8.53
C LEU A 38 10.42 13.23 -8.54
N VAL A 39 10.30 12.54 -9.66
CA VAL A 39 9.41 11.36 -9.77
C VAL A 39 9.85 10.25 -8.83
N ARG A 40 11.16 9.96 -8.75
CA ARG A 40 11.70 8.95 -7.82
C ARG A 40 11.48 9.35 -6.37
N LEU A 41 11.67 10.62 -6.05
CA LEU A 41 11.42 11.15 -4.71
C LEU A 41 9.94 11.03 -4.33
N ALA A 42 9.04 11.44 -5.22
CA ALA A 42 7.60 11.32 -5.01
C ALA A 42 7.18 9.85 -4.80
N PHE A 43 7.73 8.93 -5.59
CA PHE A 43 7.48 7.50 -5.43
C PHE A 43 8.01 6.97 -4.10
N ALA A 44 9.22 7.37 -3.69
CA ALA A 44 9.81 6.92 -2.43
C ALA A 44 9.02 7.45 -1.22
N VAL A 45 8.62 8.72 -1.24
CA VAL A 45 7.73 9.32 -0.22
C VAL A 45 6.41 8.55 -0.15
N TYR A 46 5.80 8.30 -1.32
CA TYR A 46 4.57 7.50 -1.38
C TYR A 46 4.74 6.11 -0.76
N LEU A 47 5.83 5.39 -1.07
CA LEU A 47 6.09 4.07 -0.48
C LEU A 47 6.24 4.12 1.04
N VAL A 48 6.91 5.13 1.59
CA VAL A 48 7.02 5.32 3.04
C VAL A 48 5.63 5.51 3.66
N VAL A 49 4.79 6.34 3.06
CA VAL A 49 3.41 6.56 3.52
C VAL A 49 2.59 5.28 3.42
N LEU A 50 2.65 4.58 2.28
CA LEU A 50 1.94 3.33 2.07
C LEU A 50 2.33 2.28 3.12
N ILE A 51 3.63 2.05 3.33
CA ILE A 51 4.13 1.11 4.34
C ILE A 51 3.67 1.53 5.75
N GLY A 52 3.75 2.83 6.05
CA GLY A 52 3.22 3.37 7.30
C GLY A 52 1.75 3.03 7.49
N LEU A 53 0.89 3.27 6.51
CA LEU A 53 -0.54 2.97 6.58
C LEU A 53 -0.85 1.47 6.73
N LEU A 54 -0.08 0.61 6.05
CA LEU A 54 -0.29 -0.83 6.04
C LEU A 54 0.15 -1.52 7.34
N PHE A 55 1.20 -1.01 8.01
CA PHE A 55 1.86 -1.69 9.12
C PHE A 55 1.86 -0.91 10.43
N THR A 56 1.18 0.22 10.55
CA THR A 56 1.06 0.93 11.82
C THR A 56 -0.39 1.09 12.25
N PRO A 57 -0.66 1.34 13.54
CA PRO A 57 0.29 1.44 14.65
C PRO A 57 0.96 0.09 14.97
N PHE A 58 2.29 0.09 15.06
CA PHE A 58 3.06 -1.14 15.31
C PHE A 58 3.31 -1.30 16.83
N PRO A 59 3.02 -2.47 17.44
CA PRO A 59 3.26 -2.70 18.86
C PRO A 59 4.77 -2.69 19.16
N ILE A 60 5.17 -1.95 20.23
CA ILE A 60 6.56 -1.85 20.68
C ILE A 60 6.74 -2.71 21.94
N PRO A 61 7.91 -3.41 22.11
CA PRO A 61 8.19 -4.14 23.34
C PRO A 61 8.23 -3.24 24.59
N PRO A 62 7.86 -3.75 25.77
CA PRO A 62 7.39 -5.11 25.98
C PRO A 62 5.96 -5.29 25.47
N TRP A 63 5.76 -6.23 24.55
CA TRP A 63 4.42 -6.58 24.14
C TRP A 63 3.67 -7.23 25.29
N THR A 64 2.99 -6.43 26.05
CA THR A 64 1.89 -6.93 26.86
C THR A 64 0.80 -7.33 25.87
N ARG A 65 0.29 -8.57 25.96
CA ARG A 65 -0.91 -9.00 25.24
C ARG A 65 -1.90 -7.85 25.35
N LEU A 66 -2.37 -7.34 24.20
CA LEU A 66 -3.43 -6.35 24.22
C LEU A 66 -4.54 -6.94 25.07
N PRO A 67 -5.11 -6.23 26.07
CA PRO A 67 -6.25 -6.73 26.82
C PRO A 67 -7.30 -7.22 25.84
N GLU A 68 -7.94 -8.36 26.14
CA GLU A 68 -9.04 -8.88 25.30
C GLU A 68 -10.08 -7.81 24.97
N GLU A 69 -10.27 -6.86 25.87
CA GLU A 69 -11.12 -5.68 25.69
C GLU A 69 -10.67 -4.73 24.56
N SER A 70 -9.36 -4.65 24.27
CA SER A 70 -8.85 -3.89 23.12
C SER A 70 -9.06 -4.62 21.79
N LEU A 71 -9.32 -5.92 21.85
CA LEU A 71 -9.69 -6.77 20.72
C LEU A 71 -11.22 -6.78 20.50
N MET A 72 -12.01 -6.21 21.40
CA MET A 72 -13.47 -6.17 21.31
C MET A 72 -14.03 -5.27 20.22
N GLY A 73 -13.20 -4.38 19.64
CA GLY A 73 -13.55 -3.72 18.39
C GLY A 73 -13.29 -4.60 17.16
N TYR A 74 -12.52 -5.64 17.32
CA TYR A 74 -12.34 -6.74 16.39
C TYR A 74 -13.37 -7.82 16.74
N ARG A 75 -14.11 -8.28 15.74
CA ARG A 75 -15.14 -9.32 15.87
C ARG A 75 -14.73 -10.41 16.86
N PRO A 76 -15.63 -10.84 17.78
CA PRO A 76 -15.26 -11.80 18.81
C PRO A 76 -14.78 -13.12 18.18
N TRP A 77 -13.72 -13.71 18.78
CA TRP A 77 -13.31 -15.09 18.50
C TRP A 77 -14.56 -16.02 18.31
N PRO A 78 -14.64 -16.86 17.25
CA PRO A 78 -13.52 -17.46 16.54
C PRO A 78 -13.33 -16.97 15.08
N TYR A 79 -13.03 -15.70 14.85
CA TYR A 79 -12.71 -15.28 13.50
C TYR A 79 -11.32 -15.77 13.12
N PRO A 80 -11.18 -16.40 11.96
CA PRO A 80 -9.88 -16.83 11.47
C PRO A 80 -9.00 -15.59 11.25
N TRP A 81 -7.71 -15.74 11.51
CA TRP A 81 -6.71 -14.69 11.23
C TRP A 81 -6.60 -14.38 9.73
N VAL A 82 -7.32 -15.15 8.93
CA VAL A 82 -7.34 -15.05 7.47
C VAL A 82 -8.79 -15.21 7.00
N ASN A 83 -9.29 -14.21 6.27
CA ASN A 83 -10.54 -14.31 5.53
C ASN A 83 -10.22 -14.65 4.06
N ILE A 84 -10.59 -15.85 3.64
CA ILE A 84 -10.40 -16.31 2.26
C ILE A 84 -11.71 -16.34 1.45
N VAL A 85 -12.81 -15.86 2.03
CA VAL A 85 -14.11 -15.83 1.34
C VAL A 85 -14.20 -14.56 0.50
N PRO A 86 -14.12 -14.65 -0.84
CA PRO A 86 -14.17 -13.47 -1.68
C PRO A 86 -15.52 -12.76 -1.57
N PHE A 87 -15.49 -11.43 -1.62
CA PHE A 87 -16.64 -10.52 -1.58
C PHE A 87 -17.42 -10.49 -0.26
N GLU A 88 -16.91 -11.07 0.83
CA GLU A 88 -17.54 -10.98 2.13
C GLU A 88 -17.45 -9.55 2.69
N THR A 89 -16.25 -9.00 2.80
CA THR A 89 -15.99 -7.63 3.29
C THR A 89 -16.56 -6.58 2.34
N ILE A 90 -16.39 -6.80 1.03
CA ILE A 90 -17.00 -5.95 0.00
C ILE A 90 -18.52 -5.96 0.11
N GLY A 91 -19.14 -7.14 0.32
CA GLY A 91 -20.58 -7.28 0.47
C GLY A 91 -21.12 -6.55 1.71
N VAL A 92 -20.38 -6.57 2.82
CA VAL A 92 -20.72 -5.79 4.03
C VAL A 92 -20.66 -4.29 3.72
N ALA A 93 -19.59 -3.81 3.09
CA ALA A 93 -19.44 -2.41 2.73
C ALA A 93 -20.54 -1.92 1.77
N LEU A 94 -20.93 -2.73 0.79
CA LEU A 94 -22.03 -2.39 -0.13
C LEU A 94 -23.39 -2.37 0.55
N ARG A 95 -23.60 -3.20 1.58
CA ARG A 95 -24.85 -3.29 2.33
C ARG A 95 -25.03 -2.13 3.32
N PHE A 96 -23.97 -1.75 4.02
CA PHE A 96 -24.03 -0.77 5.10
C PHE A 96 -23.54 0.63 4.69
N GLY A 97 -22.94 0.75 3.50
CA GLY A 97 -22.46 2.01 2.93
C GLY A 97 -20.98 2.29 3.19
N LEU A 98 -20.45 3.27 2.43
CA LEU A 98 -19.03 3.64 2.48
C LEU A 98 -18.64 4.37 3.78
N ASP A 99 -19.60 4.89 4.53
CA ASP A 99 -19.35 5.53 5.83
C ASP A 99 -19.14 4.53 6.96
N TRP A 100 -19.47 3.27 6.70
CA TRP A 100 -19.19 2.16 7.62
C TRP A 100 -17.70 1.82 7.63
N GLN A 101 -17.25 1.10 8.66
CA GLN A 101 -15.82 0.81 8.84
C GLN A 101 -15.22 0.08 7.64
N GLU A 102 -15.89 -0.98 7.19
CA GLU A 102 -15.46 -1.78 6.03
C GLU A 102 -15.45 -0.94 4.74
N GLY A 103 -16.44 -0.09 4.53
CA GLY A 103 -16.49 0.82 3.39
C GLY A 103 -15.32 1.80 3.37
N ARG A 104 -14.96 2.36 4.52
CA ARG A 104 -13.78 3.25 4.63
C ARG A 104 -12.47 2.51 4.35
N VAL A 105 -12.35 1.25 4.80
CA VAL A 105 -11.17 0.41 4.49
C VAL A 105 -11.08 0.16 2.99
N LEU A 106 -12.18 -0.21 2.34
CA LEU A 106 -12.20 -0.43 0.88
C LEU A 106 -11.75 0.82 0.11
N VAL A 107 -12.34 1.98 0.41
CA VAL A 107 -11.96 3.25 -0.24
C VAL A 107 -10.50 3.59 0.06
N GLY A 108 -10.07 3.39 1.30
CA GLY A 108 -8.69 3.60 1.73
C GLY A 108 -7.70 2.75 0.93
N ASN A 109 -7.98 1.47 0.74
CA ASN A 109 -7.14 0.55 -0.02
C ASN A 109 -7.08 0.93 -1.51
N VAL A 110 -8.23 1.27 -2.14
CA VAL A 110 -8.23 1.78 -3.52
C VAL A 110 -7.33 3.01 -3.66
N LEU A 111 -7.50 4.00 -2.80
CA LEU A 111 -6.75 5.25 -2.84
C LEU A 111 -5.26 5.03 -2.51
N ALA A 112 -4.95 4.15 -1.57
CA ALA A 112 -3.59 3.83 -1.17
C ALA A 112 -2.82 3.13 -2.29
N PHE A 113 -3.46 2.24 -3.05
CA PHE A 113 -2.80 1.46 -4.12
C PHE A 113 -2.87 2.11 -5.51
N ALA A 114 -3.78 3.04 -5.77
CA ALA A 114 -3.89 3.73 -7.06
C ALA A 114 -2.57 4.39 -7.53
N PRO A 115 -1.76 5.06 -6.69
CA PRO A 115 -0.50 5.63 -7.14
C PRO A 115 0.51 4.61 -7.67
N LEU A 116 0.48 3.33 -7.24
CA LEU A 116 1.32 2.28 -7.84
C LEU A 116 1.03 2.12 -9.33
N GLY A 117 -0.25 2.18 -9.73
CA GLY A 117 -0.68 2.10 -11.12
C GLY A 117 -0.15 3.24 -11.99
N ILE A 118 0.20 4.38 -11.38
CA ILE A 118 0.82 5.52 -12.05
C ILE A 118 2.35 5.40 -12.04
N PHE A 119 2.95 5.18 -10.88
CA PHE A 119 4.40 5.20 -10.72
C PHE A 119 5.12 4.03 -11.40
N LEU A 120 4.54 2.81 -11.35
CA LEU A 120 5.21 1.65 -11.94
C LEU A 120 5.45 1.81 -13.44
N PRO A 121 4.46 2.13 -14.30
CA PRO A 121 4.68 2.33 -15.73
C PRO A 121 5.47 3.61 -16.06
N LEU A 122 5.41 4.61 -15.19
CA LEU A 122 6.16 5.86 -15.35
C LEU A 122 7.66 5.65 -15.12
N LEU A 123 8.03 4.86 -14.11
CA LEU A 123 9.43 4.62 -13.73
C LEU A 123 10.09 3.47 -14.50
N TRP A 124 9.31 2.46 -14.91
CA TRP A 124 9.87 1.26 -15.54
C TRP A 124 9.04 0.80 -16.74
N PRO A 125 9.60 0.79 -17.95
CA PRO A 125 8.89 0.40 -19.17
C PRO A 125 8.24 -0.99 -19.13
N ARG A 126 8.81 -1.94 -18.37
CA ARG A 126 8.27 -3.30 -18.23
C ARG A 126 6.85 -3.35 -17.62
N TRP A 127 6.43 -2.29 -16.90
CA TRP A 127 5.11 -2.19 -16.28
C TRP A 127 4.09 -1.41 -17.12
N ARG A 128 4.37 -1.11 -18.40
CA ARG A 128 3.49 -0.31 -19.28
C ARG A 128 2.31 -1.10 -19.85
N SER A 129 2.11 -2.38 -19.51
CA SER A 129 0.90 -3.13 -19.86
C SER A 129 -0.01 -3.31 -18.65
N LEU A 130 -1.34 -3.34 -18.87
CA LEU A 130 -2.32 -3.57 -17.81
C LEU A 130 -2.05 -4.92 -17.11
N VAL A 131 -1.78 -5.97 -17.87
CA VAL A 131 -1.51 -7.31 -17.34
C VAL A 131 -0.27 -7.30 -16.45
N ALA A 132 0.81 -6.62 -16.85
CA ALA A 132 2.02 -6.56 -16.05
C ALA A 132 1.80 -5.80 -14.73
N VAL A 133 1.15 -4.62 -14.79
CA VAL A 133 0.95 -3.79 -13.60
C VAL A 133 -0.05 -4.41 -12.63
N THR A 134 -1.13 -5.05 -13.12
CA THR A 134 -2.08 -5.76 -12.25
C THR A 134 -1.48 -7.04 -11.69
N GLY A 135 -0.66 -7.77 -12.45
CA GLY A 135 0.12 -8.91 -11.95
C GLY A 135 1.08 -8.50 -10.83
N ALA A 136 1.77 -7.35 -10.97
CA ALA A 136 2.58 -6.80 -9.89
C ALA A 136 1.73 -6.44 -8.66
N ALA A 137 0.54 -5.86 -8.87
CA ALA A 137 -0.38 -5.50 -7.80
C ALA A 137 -0.82 -6.73 -7.00
N VAL A 138 -1.17 -7.84 -7.67
CA VAL A 138 -1.49 -9.11 -7.01
C VAL A 138 -0.30 -9.58 -6.16
N GLY A 139 0.92 -9.60 -6.73
CA GLY A 139 2.11 -10.03 -6.00
C GLY A 139 2.42 -9.16 -4.78
N ILE A 140 2.33 -7.84 -4.93
CA ILE A 140 2.56 -6.88 -3.82
C ILE A 140 1.49 -7.05 -2.76
N SER A 141 0.20 -7.12 -3.14
CA SER A 141 -0.90 -7.24 -2.19
C SER A 141 -0.82 -8.56 -1.41
N LEU A 142 -0.57 -9.68 -2.08
CA LEU A 142 -0.36 -10.97 -1.40
C LEU A 142 0.84 -10.92 -0.44
N ALA A 143 1.94 -10.26 -0.83
CA ALA A 143 3.09 -10.10 0.04
C ALA A 143 2.75 -9.29 1.30
N VAL A 144 1.90 -8.27 1.19
CA VAL A 144 1.37 -7.50 2.33
C VAL A 144 0.57 -8.41 3.25
N GLU A 145 -0.42 -9.14 2.72
CA GLU A 145 -1.27 -10.05 3.51
C GLU A 145 -0.45 -11.12 4.23
N ILE A 146 0.49 -11.77 3.51
CA ILE A 146 1.38 -12.77 4.11
C ILE A 146 2.23 -12.15 5.23
N THR A 147 2.75 -10.94 5.03
CA THR A 147 3.54 -10.24 6.05
C THR A 147 2.70 -9.92 7.28
N GLN A 148 1.45 -9.49 7.12
CA GLN A 148 0.54 -9.18 8.21
C GLN A 148 0.18 -10.45 9.02
N VAL A 149 -0.07 -11.58 8.35
CA VAL A 149 -0.26 -12.88 9.03
C VAL A 149 1.00 -13.29 9.78
N ALA A 150 2.17 -13.21 9.12
CA ALA A 150 3.43 -13.57 9.75
C ALA A 150 3.72 -12.73 11.00
N LEU A 151 3.45 -11.43 10.95
CA LEU A 151 3.54 -10.54 12.11
C LEU A 151 2.54 -10.92 13.20
N SER A 152 1.30 -11.24 12.85
CA SER A 152 0.28 -11.69 13.82
C SER A 152 0.73 -12.97 14.53
N VAL A 153 1.29 -13.93 13.79
CA VAL A 153 1.85 -15.18 14.35
C VAL A 153 3.03 -14.91 15.28
N LEU A 154 3.97 -14.05 14.86
CA LEU A 154 5.15 -13.70 15.65
C LEU A 154 4.79 -12.95 16.94
N LEU A 155 3.78 -12.11 16.90
CA LEU A 155 3.30 -11.34 18.05
C LEU A 155 2.40 -12.17 18.99
N GLY A 156 1.86 -13.31 18.51
CA GLY A 156 0.98 -14.19 19.28
C GLY A 156 -0.46 -13.66 19.45
N PHE A 157 -0.85 -12.66 18.66
CA PHE A 157 -2.21 -12.12 18.60
C PHE A 157 -2.56 -11.62 17.20
N PRO A 158 -3.85 -11.52 16.80
CA PRO A 158 -4.25 -11.01 15.50
C PRO A 158 -3.98 -9.51 15.40
N TYR A 159 -2.75 -9.16 14.97
CA TYR A 159 -2.32 -7.79 14.73
C TYR A 159 -3.09 -7.16 13.55
N ARG A 160 -3.26 -7.94 12.50
CA ARG A 160 -4.10 -7.65 11.32
C ARG A 160 -4.75 -8.97 10.88
N VAL A 161 -5.94 -8.88 10.31
CA VAL A 161 -6.61 -10.00 9.64
C VAL A 161 -6.27 -9.89 8.16
N ALA A 162 -5.68 -10.94 7.59
CA ALA A 162 -5.48 -10.99 6.15
C ALA A 162 -6.82 -11.24 5.45
N ASP A 163 -7.13 -10.46 4.41
CA ASP A 163 -8.40 -10.51 3.71
C ASP A 163 -8.18 -10.59 2.19
N ILE A 164 -8.79 -11.61 1.56
CA ILE A 164 -8.73 -11.74 0.10
C ILE A 164 -9.38 -10.56 -0.61
N ASP A 165 -10.36 -9.91 0.01
CA ASP A 165 -11.01 -8.73 -0.54
C ASP A 165 -10.07 -7.52 -0.59
N ASP A 166 -9.12 -7.41 0.33
CA ASP A 166 -8.08 -6.39 0.29
C ASP A 166 -7.19 -6.59 -0.96
N VAL A 167 -6.88 -7.84 -1.33
CA VAL A 167 -6.14 -8.13 -2.58
C VAL A 167 -6.95 -7.67 -3.80
N ILE A 168 -8.24 -7.98 -3.85
CA ILE A 168 -9.12 -7.59 -4.96
C ILE A 168 -9.18 -6.07 -5.10
N ILE A 169 -9.39 -5.37 -3.99
CA ILE A 169 -9.55 -3.91 -3.96
C ILE A 169 -8.22 -3.19 -4.24
N ASN A 170 -7.10 -3.70 -3.76
CA ASN A 170 -5.78 -3.16 -4.05
C ASN A 170 -5.46 -3.26 -5.55
N VAL A 171 -5.77 -4.40 -6.18
CA VAL A 171 -5.62 -4.59 -7.63
C VAL A 171 -6.52 -3.63 -8.40
N LEU A 172 -7.77 -3.43 -7.96
CA LEU A 172 -8.68 -2.43 -8.53
C LEU A 172 -8.09 -1.02 -8.44
N GLY A 173 -7.55 -0.65 -7.28
CA GLY A 173 -6.86 0.63 -7.07
C GLY A 173 -5.73 0.84 -8.08
N VAL A 174 -4.84 -0.16 -8.23
CA VAL A 174 -3.75 -0.11 -9.22
C VAL A 174 -4.26 -0.02 -10.65
N ALA A 175 -5.32 -0.75 -11.00
CA ALA A 175 -5.92 -0.69 -12.34
C ALA A 175 -6.49 0.71 -12.64
N LEU A 176 -7.15 1.36 -11.67
CA LEU A 176 -7.62 2.74 -11.78
C LEU A 176 -6.46 3.73 -11.95
N GLY A 177 -5.40 3.57 -11.15
CA GLY A 177 -4.18 4.38 -11.30
C GLY A 177 -3.53 4.21 -12.68
N TYR A 178 -3.48 2.98 -13.19
CA TYR A 178 -2.99 2.72 -14.54
C TYR A 178 -3.87 3.36 -15.62
N ALA A 179 -5.19 3.35 -15.46
CA ALA A 179 -6.09 4.04 -16.38
C ALA A 179 -5.84 5.56 -16.39
N ILE A 180 -5.59 6.17 -15.23
CA ILE A 180 -5.18 7.58 -15.12
C ILE A 180 -3.84 7.80 -15.84
N TYR A 181 -2.82 6.95 -15.60
CA TYR A 181 -1.55 7.03 -16.32
C TYR A 181 -1.75 6.99 -17.84
N ARG A 182 -2.57 6.08 -18.34
CA ARG A 182 -2.87 5.96 -19.78
C ARG A 182 -3.59 7.19 -20.33
N ALA A 183 -4.57 7.73 -19.58
CA ALA A 183 -5.28 8.96 -19.96
C ALA A 183 -4.33 10.15 -20.08
N ILE A 184 -3.42 10.31 -19.09
CA ILE A 184 -2.39 11.36 -19.13
C ILE A 184 -1.46 11.17 -20.33
N ALA A 185 -1.00 9.94 -20.61
CA ALA A 185 -0.13 9.62 -21.72
C ALA A 185 -0.76 9.86 -23.11
N LEU A 186 -2.10 9.87 -23.20
CA LEU A 186 -2.81 10.22 -24.43
C LEU A 186 -2.88 11.74 -24.70
N VAL A 187 -2.84 12.53 -23.62
CA VAL A 187 -2.96 14.00 -23.69
C VAL A 187 -1.59 14.68 -23.79
N LEU A 188 -0.58 14.11 -23.15
CA LEU A 188 0.77 14.66 -23.24
C LEU A 188 1.47 14.14 -24.51
N PRO A 189 2.10 15.04 -25.32
CA PRO A 189 2.85 14.61 -26.47
C PRO A 189 3.98 13.65 -26.04
N PRO A 190 4.30 12.64 -26.86
CA PRO A 190 5.42 11.74 -26.58
C PRO A 190 6.71 12.55 -26.45
N ASP A 191 7.47 12.27 -25.38
CA ASP A 191 8.77 12.90 -25.16
C ASP A 191 9.68 12.57 -26.37
N PRO A 192 10.14 13.57 -27.14
CA PRO A 192 11.01 13.34 -28.29
C PRO A 192 12.32 12.62 -27.95
N ALA A 193 12.72 12.60 -26.68
CA ALA A 193 13.92 11.90 -26.22
C ALA A 193 13.75 10.37 -26.10
N VAL A 194 12.53 9.82 -26.28
CA VAL A 194 12.20 8.39 -26.14
C VAL A 194 11.94 7.71 -27.49
N GLN A 195 12.13 8.40 -28.61
CA GLN A 195 12.03 7.76 -29.91
C GLN A 195 13.22 6.79 -30.11
N PRO A 196 12.98 5.51 -30.43
CA PRO A 196 14.07 4.63 -30.81
C PRO A 196 14.73 5.23 -32.07
N ALA A 197 16.06 5.36 -32.03
CA ALA A 197 16.82 5.72 -33.21
C ALA A 197 16.45 4.76 -34.33
N SER A 198 15.91 5.30 -35.42
CA SER A 198 15.57 4.59 -36.67
C SER A 198 16.80 3.98 -37.33
#